data_d142a578f6a624ffb14a314800cb295a
#
_entry.id   d142a578f6a624ffb14a314800cb295a
#
_cell.length_a   1.000
_cell.length_b   1.000
_cell.length_c   1.000
_cell.angle_alpha   90.00
_cell.angle_beta   90.00
_cell.angle_gamma   90.00
#
_symmetry.space_group_name_H-M   'P 1'
#
loop_
_entity.id
_entity.type
_entity.pdbx_description
1 polymer ?
#
loop_
_entity_poly.entity_id
_entity_poly.type
_entity_poly.pdbx_seq_one_letter_code
_entity_poly.pdbx_strand_id
1 'polypeptide(L)'
;MDRRVFLRATAGIVTGAALAGCARQVPLNISGDSPVSDGPAPTTGRPGSSRPSVSTPSLSEPPVSVPPLPTTKGAIPVGKAITEIPVPGPYMAWTIDDGTDPDVVAAYAQMAEQTGNRLTFFVNGNQPSWTTHAQRLRPLVASGQIQLGNHTWSHPDLRALSTQGIQDQLQRNEDFIQNLYEVSAKPFYRPPFGYINGHVRDAAAAIGYTAPTLWYGSLSDSSVLTSDQIVQFGGQWFGAGRDVFAT
;
A
#
# COMPACT_ATOMS: atom_id res chain seq x y z
N MET A 1 -27.03 -26.74 34.96
CA MET A 1 -25.83 -26.49 35.79
C MET A 1 -25.24 -25.15 35.35
N ASP A 2 -25.56 -24.11 36.10
CA ASP A 2 -25.10 -22.72 35.90
C ASP A 2 -23.64 -22.57 36.34
N ARG A 3 -22.82 -21.92 35.51
CA ARG A 3 -21.57 -21.33 35.97
C ARG A 3 -21.38 -19.93 35.34
N ARG A 4 -21.94 -18.94 36.03
CA ARG A 4 -21.61 -17.54 35.84
C ARG A 4 -20.31 -17.23 36.63
N VAL A 5 -19.25 -16.85 35.93
CA VAL A 5 -18.05 -16.30 36.58
C VAL A 5 -18.06 -14.78 36.36
N PHE A 6 -18.26 -14.04 37.46
CA PHE A 6 -18.09 -12.60 37.54
C PHE A 6 -16.62 -12.25 37.69
N LEU A 7 -16.03 -11.52 36.77
CA LEU A 7 -14.77 -10.81 37.01
C LEU A 7 -15.07 -9.36 37.40
N ARG A 8 -14.73 -8.99 38.64
CA ARG A 8 -14.73 -7.61 39.11
C ARG A 8 -13.46 -6.93 38.62
N ALA A 9 -13.60 -5.85 37.84
CA ALA A 9 -12.50 -4.94 37.54
C ALA A 9 -12.37 -3.90 38.65
N THR A 10 -11.22 -3.84 39.32
CA THR A 10 -10.84 -2.76 40.21
C THR A 10 -10.26 -1.61 39.39
N ALA A 11 -10.88 -0.44 39.52
CA ALA A 11 -10.39 0.81 38.94
C ALA A 11 -9.18 1.31 39.79
N GLY A 12 -8.02 1.35 39.12
CA GLY A 12 -6.84 2.04 39.65
C GLY A 12 -6.75 3.43 39.05
N ILE A 13 -6.85 4.45 39.91
CA ILE A 13 -6.62 5.85 39.55
C ILE A 13 -5.10 6.06 39.47
N VAL A 14 -4.57 6.38 38.31
CA VAL A 14 -3.19 6.85 38.14
C VAL A 14 -3.23 8.33 37.80
N THR A 15 -2.82 9.15 38.76
CA THR A 15 -2.56 10.58 38.60
C THR A 15 -1.23 10.73 37.83
N GLY A 16 -1.29 11.12 36.55
CA GLY A 16 -0.11 11.44 35.74
C GLY A 16 0.19 12.93 35.78
N ALA A 17 1.39 13.29 36.21
CA ALA A 17 1.93 14.63 36.19
C ALA A 17 2.19 15.12 34.77
N ALA A 18 1.73 16.34 34.47
CA ALA A 18 2.03 17.05 33.23
C ALA A 18 3.49 17.52 33.22
N LEU A 19 4.27 17.08 32.24
CA LEU A 19 5.56 17.69 31.89
C LEU A 19 5.37 18.59 30.70
N ALA A 20 5.43 19.90 30.93
CA ALA A 20 5.49 20.93 29.90
C ALA A 20 6.88 20.90 29.24
N GLY A 21 6.96 20.45 28.00
CA GLY A 21 8.14 20.53 27.15
C GLY A 21 8.10 21.79 26.30
N CYS A 22 9.00 22.75 26.58
CA CYS A 22 9.19 23.97 25.79
C CYS A 22 9.69 23.66 24.38
N ALA A 23 8.89 23.93 23.39
CA ALA A 23 9.32 24.00 22.00
C ALA A 23 10.08 25.31 21.77
N ARG A 24 11.37 25.23 21.52
CA ARG A 24 12.19 26.36 21.05
C ARG A 24 11.93 26.56 19.55
N GLN A 25 11.27 27.65 19.23
CA GLN A 25 11.22 28.19 17.87
C GLN A 25 12.56 28.86 17.54
N VAL A 26 13.16 28.47 16.42
CA VAL A 26 14.31 29.13 15.81
C VAL A 26 13.77 30.11 14.75
N PRO A 27 14.05 31.41 14.82
CA PRO A 27 13.60 32.33 13.79
C PRO A 27 14.50 32.26 12.57
N LEU A 28 13.88 32.15 11.39
CA LEU A 28 14.49 32.36 10.09
C LEU A 28 14.73 33.88 9.90
N ASN A 29 16.00 34.27 9.79
CA ASN A 29 16.39 35.62 9.48
C ASN A 29 16.69 35.73 7.98
N ILE A 30 15.85 36.45 7.24
CA ILE A 30 16.04 36.83 5.83
C ILE A 30 16.36 38.32 5.80
N SER A 31 17.58 38.68 5.43
CA SER A 31 18.00 39.97 4.91
C SER A 31 19.41 39.80 4.35
N GLY A 32 19.79 40.03 3.14
CA GLY A 32 19.54 41.16 2.30
C GLY A 32 20.88 41.62 1.74
N ASP A 33 20.90 41.80 0.45
CA ASP A 33 21.82 42.66 -0.32
C ASP A 33 23.26 42.25 -0.64
N SER A 34 23.45 42.29 -1.95
CA SER A 34 24.65 42.27 -2.77
C SER A 34 25.63 43.44 -2.46
N PRO A 35 26.89 43.45 -2.93
CA PRO A 35 27.15 43.82 -4.31
C PRO A 35 28.26 43.06 -5.07
N VAL A 36 28.16 43.14 -6.37
CA VAL A 36 29.06 42.74 -7.44
C VAL A 36 30.46 43.37 -7.28
N SER A 37 31.52 42.59 -7.51
CA SER A 37 32.83 43.09 -7.83
C SER A 37 33.48 42.23 -8.91
N ASP A 38 33.73 42.84 -10.06
CA ASP A 38 34.49 42.30 -11.19
C ASP A 38 35.97 42.13 -10.84
N GLY A 39 36.55 41.00 -11.28
CA GLY A 39 37.97 40.75 -11.29
C GLY A 39 38.32 39.60 -12.22
N PRO A 40 39.42 39.69 -13.01
CA PRO A 40 39.62 38.89 -14.22
C PRO A 40 40.11 37.45 -13.95
N ALA A 41 39.75 36.53 -14.86
CA ALA A 41 40.06 35.13 -14.87
C ALA A 41 41.57 34.86 -15.06
N PRO A 42 42.14 33.84 -14.38
CA PRO A 42 43.36 33.17 -14.82
C PRO A 42 42.99 31.88 -15.56
N THR A 43 43.47 31.79 -16.79
CA THR A 43 43.59 30.56 -17.59
C THR A 43 44.69 29.69 -17.01
N THR A 44 44.35 28.48 -16.53
CA THR A 44 45.32 27.38 -16.43
C THR A 44 44.60 26.05 -16.71
N GLY A 45 45.28 25.25 -17.54
CA GLY A 45 44.81 24.02 -18.13
C GLY A 45 44.40 22.93 -17.16
N ARG A 46 43.35 22.25 -17.54
CA ARG A 46 42.78 21.09 -16.88
C ARG A 46 43.46 19.81 -17.45
N PRO A 47 44.12 18.96 -16.65
CA PRO A 47 44.48 17.61 -17.09
C PRO A 47 43.18 16.80 -17.22
N GLY A 48 43.07 16.10 -18.33
CA GLY A 48 41.91 15.20 -18.60
C GLY A 48 41.79 14.11 -17.55
N SER A 49 40.72 14.15 -16.78
CA SER A 49 40.29 13.04 -15.96
C SER A 49 39.43 12.14 -16.85
N SER A 50 39.99 11.06 -17.33
CA SER A 50 39.28 9.95 -17.95
C SER A 50 38.43 9.28 -16.90
N ARG A 51 37.13 9.59 -16.92
CA ARG A 51 36.08 8.88 -16.17
C ARG A 51 36.04 7.43 -16.68
N PRO A 52 36.24 6.41 -15.86
CA PRO A 52 36.04 5.04 -16.34
C PRO A 52 34.59 4.89 -16.79
N SER A 53 34.45 4.50 -18.07
CA SER A 53 33.16 4.05 -18.60
C SER A 53 32.81 2.76 -17.87
N VAL A 54 31.86 2.85 -16.93
CA VAL A 54 31.21 1.67 -16.37
C VAL A 54 30.38 1.10 -17.51
N SER A 55 30.87 0.05 -18.14
CA SER A 55 30.10 -0.78 -19.07
C SER A 55 28.97 -1.40 -18.26
N THR A 56 27.75 -0.90 -18.45
CA THR A 56 26.55 -1.57 -17.98
C THR A 56 26.50 -2.93 -18.66
N PRO A 57 26.53 -4.07 -17.95
CA PRO A 57 26.31 -5.35 -18.59
C PRO A 57 24.88 -5.33 -19.14
N SER A 58 24.75 -5.37 -20.45
CA SER A 58 23.48 -5.65 -21.13
C SER A 58 23.19 -7.13 -20.88
N LEU A 59 22.57 -7.42 -19.74
CA LEU A 59 21.93 -8.70 -19.51
C LEU A 59 20.61 -8.64 -20.30
N SER A 60 20.63 -9.18 -21.50
CA SER A 60 19.41 -9.60 -22.17
C SER A 60 18.91 -10.84 -21.40
N GLU A 61 18.26 -10.61 -20.26
CA GLU A 61 17.53 -11.68 -19.60
C GLU A 61 16.42 -12.16 -20.54
N PRO A 62 16.24 -13.49 -20.66
CA PRO A 62 15.12 -14.01 -21.42
C PRO A 62 13.81 -13.46 -20.83
N PRO A 63 12.77 -13.22 -21.65
CA PRO A 63 11.52 -12.68 -21.16
C PRO A 63 10.98 -13.60 -20.05
N VAL A 64 10.72 -13.00 -18.89
CA VAL A 64 10.16 -13.71 -17.73
C VAL A 64 8.80 -14.27 -18.14
N SER A 65 8.68 -15.59 -18.11
CA SER A 65 7.40 -16.26 -18.39
C SER A 65 6.49 -16.08 -17.19
N VAL A 66 5.45 -15.25 -17.36
CA VAL A 66 4.39 -15.12 -16.35
C VAL A 66 3.63 -16.44 -16.29
N PRO A 67 3.59 -17.13 -15.13
CA PRO A 67 2.83 -18.37 -15.01
C PRO A 67 1.36 -18.16 -15.37
N PRO A 68 0.67 -19.13 -15.97
CA PRO A 68 -0.75 -18.99 -16.27
C PRO A 68 -1.57 -18.75 -15.01
N LEU A 69 -2.68 -18.01 -15.16
CA LEU A 69 -3.61 -17.78 -14.05
C LEU A 69 -4.12 -19.12 -13.49
N PRO A 70 -4.22 -19.28 -12.16
CA PRO A 70 -4.86 -20.43 -11.58
C PRO A 70 -6.28 -20.58 -12.14
N THR A 71 -6.61 -21.73 -12.67
CA THR A 71 -7.95 -22.02 -13.21
C THR A 71 -8.97 -22.29 -12.11
N THR A 72 -8.49 -22.69 -10.92
CA THR A 72 -9.34 -22.95 -9.77
C THR A 72 -9.53 -21.67 -8.97
N LYS A 73 -10.77 -21.21 -8.89
CA LYS A 73 -11.16 -20.10 -8.00
C LYS A 73 -11.53 -20.66 -6.64
N GLY A 74 -10.91 -20.14 -5.58
CA GLY A 74 -11.31 -20.44 -4.21
C GLY A 74 -12.69 -19.84 -3.89
N ALA A 75 -13.44 -20.51 -3.03
CA ALA A 75 -14.67 -19.94 -2.50
C ALA A 75 -14.33 -18.77 -1.54
N ILE A 76 -14.99 -17.63 -1.74
CA ILE A 76 -14.83 -16.49 -0.84
C ILE A 76 -15.57 -16.81 0.47
N PRO A 77 -14.91 -16.73 1.64
CA PRO A 77 -15.56 -16.96 2.92
C PRO A 77 -16.69 -15.94 3.16
N VAL A 78 -17.90 -16.43 3.38
CA VAL A 78 -19.04 -15.56 3.65
C VAL A 78 -19.00 -15.07 5.09
N GLY A 79 -19.17 -13.74 5.28
CA GLY A 79 -19.30 -13.11 6.61
C GLY A 79 -18.01 -13.04 7.45
N LYS A 80 -16.88 -13.45 6.90
CA LYS A 80 -15.56 -13.36 7.55
C LYS A 80 -14.62 -12.52 6.71
N ALA A 81 -13.66 -11.87 7.38
CA ALA A 81 -12.55 -11.23 6.68
C ALA A 81 -11.59 -12.31 6.15
N ILE A 82 -11.05 -12.07 4.97
CA ILE A 82 -10.02 -12.90 4.35
C ILE A 82 -8.68 -12.43 4.92
N THR A 83 -7.95 -13.35 5.54
CA THR A 83 -6.58 -13.13 6.04
C THR A 83 -5.61 -14.15 5.44
N GLU A 84 -6.15 -15.16 4.75
CA GLU A 84 -5.41 -16.27 4.17
C GLU A 84 -6.00 -16.62 2.81
N ILE A 85 -5.19 -17.18 1.93
CA ILE A 85 -5.66 -17.67 0.63
C ILE A 85 -6.55 -18.89 0.86
N PRO A 86 -7.83 -18.85 0.45
CA PRO A 86 -8.81 -19.92 0.76
C PRO A 86 -8.69 -21.17 -0.14
N VAL A 87 -7.48 -21.45 -0.64
CA VAL A 87 -7.16 -22.63 -1.45
C VAL A 87 -5.84 -23.25 -0.99
N PRO A 88 -5.73 -24.58 -0.91
CA PRO A 88 -4.48 -25.22 -0.61
C PRO A 88 -3.48 -25.06 -1.74
N GLY A 89 -2.20 -24.90 -1.41
CA GLY A 89 -1.11 -24.81 -2.38
C GLY A 89 0.02 -23.90 -1.92
N PRO A 90 1.10 -23.84 -2.68
CA PRO A 90 2.26 -22.99 -2.38
C PRO A 90 2.03 -21.56 -2.89
N TYR A 91 0.85 -21.01 -2.60
CA TYR A 91 0.48 -19.65 -3.03
C TYR A 91 0.63 -18.66 -1.88
N MET A 92 0.95 -17.43 -2.22
CA MET A 92 0.97 -16.28 -1.34
C MET A 92 0.30 -15.11 -2.07
N ALA A 93 -0.51 -14.33 -1.38
CA ALA A 93 -1.00 -13.06 -1.87
C ALA A 93 -0.09 -11.94 -1.33
N TRP A 94 0.56 -11.23 -2.23
CA TRP A 94 1.28 -10.01 -1.90
C TRP A 94 0.40 -8.82 -2.24
N THR A 95 -0.05 -8.13 -1.21
CA THR A 95 -1.01 -7.05 -1.32
C THR A 95 -0.38 -5.73 -0.89
N ILE A 96 -0.68 -4.66 -1.59
CA ILE A 96 -0.14 -3.32 -1.39
C ILE A 96 -1.31 -2.36 -1.27
N ASP A 97 -1.28 -1.49 -0.27
CA ASP A 97 -2.35 -0.55 0.02
C ASP A 97 -2.02 0.88 -0.45
N ASP A 98 -2.97 1.78 -0.33
CA ASP A 98 -2.93 3.23 -0.48
C ASP A 98 -2.43 3.77 -1.84
N GLY A 99 -1.14 3.63 -2.12
CA GLY A 99 -0.50 4.31 -3.25
C GLY A 99 -0.13 5.76 -2.97
N THR A 100 0.28 6.07 -1.76
CA THR A 100 0.65 7.43 -1.34
C THR A 100 1.89 7.95 -2.05
N ASP A 101 2.86 7.07 -2.31
CA ASP A 101 4.11 7.42 -2.97
C ASP A 101 4.15 6.89 -4.41
N PRO A 102 4.21 7.78 -5.43
CA PRO A 102 4.26 7.38 -6.83
C PRO A 102 5.49 6.53 -7.19
N ASP A 103 6.64 6.78 -6.59
CA ASP A 103 7.87 6.03 -6.89
C ASP A 103 7.77 4.60 -6.37
N VAL A 104 7.11 4.39 -5.23
CA VAL A 104 6.83 3.06 -4.69
C VAL A 104 5.87 2.29 -5.60
N VAL A 105 4.79 2.91 -6.06
CA VAL A 105 3.86 2.28 -7.01
C VAL A 105 4.57 1.91 -8.32
N ALA A 106 5.43 2.80 -8.83
CA ALA A 106 6.23 2.53 -10.03
C ALA A 106 7.19 1.35 -9.82
N ALA A 107 7.84 1.27 -8.65
CA ALA A 107 8.78 0.20 -8.31
C ALA A 107 8.08 -1.16 -8.23
N TYR A 108 6.90 -1.25 -7.60
CA TYR A 108 6.10 -2.48 -7.58
C TYR A 108 5.63 -2.89 -8.98
N ALA A 109 5.18 -1.94 -9.80
CA ALA A 109 4.83 -2.23 -11.19
C ALA A 109 6.03 -2.77 -11.98
N GLN A 110 7.20 -2.15 -11.80
CA GLN A 110 8.44 -2.60 -12.43
C GLN A 110 8.85 -4.01 -11.97
N MET A 111 8.75 -4.28 -10.68
CA MET A 111 9.01 -5.61 -10.13
C MET A 111 8.08 -6.65 -10.74
N ALA A 112 6.78 -6.36 -10.84
CA ALA A 112 5.82 -7.25 -11.47
C ALA A 112 6.20 -7.56 -12.93
N GLU A 113 6.57 -6.53 -13.71
CA GLU A 113 7.02 -6.68 -15.10
C GLU A 113 8.28 -7.55 -15.22
N GLN A 114 9.26 -7.31 -14.37
CA GLN A 114 10.57 -7.97 -14.43
C GLN A 114 10.55 -9.41 -13.93
N THR A 115 9.72 -9.71 -12.94
CA THR A 115 9.72 -11.01 -12.26
C THR A 115 8.56 -11.92 -12.66
N GLY A 116 7.52 -11.37 -13.30
CA GLY A 116 6.28 -12.07 -13.54
C GLY A 116 5.44 -12.30 -12.28
N ASN A 117 5.81 -11.73 -11.13
CA ASN A 117 5.04 -11.81 -9.91
C ASN A 117 3.67 -11.16 -10.09
N ARG A 118 2.67 -11.74 -9.42
CA ARG A 118 1.33 -11.17 -9.34
C ARG A 118 1.16 -10.42 -8.05
N LEU A 119 0.52 -9.25 -8.13
CA LEU A 119 0.27 -8.37 -7.01
C LEU A 119 -1.20 -8.03 -6.92
N THR A 120 -1.65 -7.65 -5.74
CA THR A 120 -2.96 -7.02 -5.54
C THR A 120 -2.75 -5.64 -4.96
N PHE A 121 -3.24 -4.60 -5.62
CA PHE A 121 -3.29 -3.25 -5.08
C PHE A 121 -4.67 -2.96 -4.51
N PHE A 122 -4.74 -2.58 -3.24
CA PHE A 122 -5.93 -1.99 -2.66
C PHE A 122 -5.85 -0.46 -2.82
N VAL A 123 -6.52 0.00 -3.86
CA VAL A 123 -6.43 1.38 -4.34
C VAL A 123 -7.16 2.35 -3.42
N ASN A 124 -6.46 3.35 -2.92
CA ASN A 124 -7.07 4.56 -2.38
C ASN A 124 -7.12 5.61 -3.50
N GLY A 125 -8.30 5.83 -4.06
CA GLY A 125 -8.47 6.56 -5.33
C GLY A 125 -8.12 8.06 -5.26
N ASN A 126 -8.01 8.61 -4.06
CA ASN A 126 -7.59 10.01 -3.86
C ASN A 126 -6.09 10.21 -4.09
N GLN A 127 -5.29 9.15 -4.15
CA GLN A 127 -3.85 9.24 -4.33
C GLN A 127 -3.47 9.45 -5.80
N PRO A 128 -2.59 10.40 -6.10
CA PRO A 128 -2.21 10.75 -7.48
C PRO A 128 -1.42 9.66 -8.19
N SER A 129 -0.79 8.73 -7.47
CA SER A 129 0.03 7.65 -8.04
C SER A 129 -0.71 6.84 -9.07
N TRP A 130 -1.98 6.55 -8.81
CA TRP A 130 -2.82 5.75 -9.70
C TRP A 130 -3.04 6.38 -11.06
N THR A 131 -3.23 7.70 -11.10
CA THR A 131 -3.36 8.45 -12.35
C THR A 131 -2.01 8.64 -13.02
N THR A 132 -0.97 8.97 -12.24
CA THR A 132 0.40 9.18 -12.74
C THR A 132 0.94 7.96 -13.47
N HIS A 133 0.70 6.76 -12.94
CA HIS A 133 1.21 5.52 -13.49
C HIS A 133 0.16 4.69 -14.25
N ALA A 134 -1.01 5.27 -14.55
CA ALA A 134 -2.10 4.56 -15.22
C ALA A 134 -1.67 3.90 -16.54
N GLN A 135 -0.86 4.59 -17.36
CA GLN A 135 -0.38 4.04 -18.63
C GLN A 135 0.43 2.76 -18.45
N ARG A 136 1.24 2.69 -17.38
CA ARG A 136 2.04 1.51 -17.06
C ARG A 136 1.20 0.40 -16.44
N LEU A 137 0.29 0.76 -15.53
CA LEU A 137 -0.51 -0.21 -14.78
C LEU A 137 -1.61 -0.87 -15.62
N ARG A 138 -2.22 -0.17 -16.57
CA ARG A 138 -3.32 -0.70 -17.37
C ARG A 138 -3.03 -2.05 -18.06
N PRO A 139 -1.91 -2.26 -18.76
CA PRO A 139 -1.62 -3.56 -19.36
C PRO A 139 -1.42 -4.66 -18.30
N LEU A 140 -0.85 -4.36 -17.14
CA LEU A 140 -0.67 -5.32 -16.06
C LEU A 140 -2.01 -5.70 -15.40
N VAL A 141 -2.92 -4.74 -15.29
CA VAL A 141 -4.29 -4.97 -14.79
C VAL A 141 -5.10 -5.78 -15.83
N ALA A 142 -5.05 -5.40 -17.10
CA ALA A 142 -5.77 -6.09 -18.16
C ALA A 142 -5.32 -7.55 -18.34
N SER A 143 -4.03 -7.85 -18.12
CA SER A 143 -3.51 -9.22 -18.17
C SER A 143 -3.84 -10.03 -16.90
N GLY A 144 -4.35 -9.41 -15.83
CA GLY A 144 -4.56 -10.04 -14.53
C GLY A 144 -3.27 -10.28 -13.74
N GLN A 145 -2.15 -9.71 -14.16
CA GLN A 145 -0.91 -9.75 -13.38
C GLN A 145 -1.02 -8.87 -12.15
N ILE A 146 -1.70 -7.73 -12.26
CA ILE A 146 -2.09 -6.90 -11.11
C ILE A 146 -3.61 -6.95 -10.96
N GLN A 147 -4.07 -7.36 -9.77
CA GLN A 147 -5.46 -7.27 -9.37
C GLN A 147 -5.68 -5.96 -8.60
N LEU A 148 -6.83 -5.31 -8.80
CA LEU A 148 -7.23 -4.15 -8.02
C LEU A 148 -8.31 -4.53 -7.02
N GLY A 149 -8.15 -4.06 -5.78
CA GLY A 149 -9.13 -4.05 -4.70
C GLY A 149 -9.46 -2.62 -4.29
N ASN A 150 -10.49 -2.44 -3.48
CA ASN A 150 -10.97 -1.12 -3.06
C ASN A 150 -10.47 -0.80 -1.65
N HIS A 151 -9.74 0.32 -1.50
CA HIS A 151 -9.28 0.81 -0.20
C HIS A 151 -9.95 2.12 0.22
N THR A 152 -11.17 2.34 -0.25
CA THR A 152 -11.93 3.58 -0.10
C THR A 152 -11.39 4.76 -0.93
N TRP A 153 -12.16 5.85 -1.01
CA TRP A 153 -11.72 7.04 -1.74
C TRP A 153 -10.66 7.84 -0.98
N SER A 154 -10.89 8.13 0.32
CA SER A 154 -10.07 9.07 1.10
C SER A 154 -9.56 8.53 2.44
N HIS A 155 -9.55 7.20 2.59
CA HIS A 155 -8.98 6.49 3.75
C HIS A 155 -9.56 6.87 5.13
N PRO A 156 -10.90 7.02 5.30
CA PRO A 156 -11.48 7.30 6.62
C PRO A 156 -11.63 6.04 7.48
N ASP A 157 -11.74 6.20 8.79
CA ASP A 157 -12.26 5.13 9.63
C ASP A 157 -13.74 4.88 9.32
N LEU A 158 -14.02 3.80 8.60
CA LEU A 158 -15.37 3.47 8.14
C LEU A 158 -16.35 3.25 9.29
N ARG A 159 -15.87 2.86 10.48
CA ARG A 159 -16.73 2.64 11.65
C ARG A 159 -17.37 3.93 12.16
N ALA A 160 -16.77 5.08 11.85
CA ALA A 160 -17.27 6.40 12.24
C ALA A 160 -18.27 6.98 11.25
N LEU A 161 -18.48 6.34 10.08
CA LEU A 161 -19.36 6.83 9.03
C LEU A 161 -20.76 6.22 9.14
N SER A 162 -21.75 6.92 8.57
CA SER A 162 -23.07 6.34 8.31
C SER A 162 -23.00 5.26 7.22
N THR A 163 -24.03 4.43 7.11
CA THR A 163 -24.16 3.45 6.00
C THR A 163 -23.94 4.11 4.65
N GLN A 164 -24.60 5.24 4.39
CA GLN A 164 -24.44 6.00 3.14
C GLN A 164 -22.99 6.49 2.97
N GLY A 165 -22.37 7.02 4.03
CA GLY A 165 -20.98 7.50 3.96
C GLY A 165 -19.99 6.37 3.64
N ILE A 166 -20.21 5.16 4.16
CA ILE A 166 -19.39 3.97 3.80
C ILE A 166 -19.58 3.63 2.31
N GLN A 167 -20.84 3.60 1.85
CA GLN A 167 -21.16 3.29 0.46
C GLN A 167 -20.60 4.34 -0.50
N ASP A 168 -20.67 5.62 -0.16
CA ASP A 168 -20.13 6.72 -0.96
C ASP A 168 -18.60 6.61 -1.11
N GLN A 169 -17.90 6.27 -0.04
CA GLN A 169 -16.45 6.05 -0.06
C GLN A 169 -16.06 4.89 -1.00
N LEU A 170 -16.76 3.78 -0.91
CA LEU A 170 -16.49 2.60 -1.74
C LEU A 170 -16.96 2.80 -3.19
N GLN A 171 -18.14 3.38 -3.42
CA GLN A 171 -18.65 3.56 -4.77
C GLN A 171 -17.85 4.60 -5.56
N ARG A 172 -17.50 5.72 -4.94
CA ARG A 172 -16.63 6.73 -5.58
C ARG A 172 -15.29 6.15 -6.02
N ASN A 173 -14.72 5.29 -5.20
CA ASN A 173 -13.46 4.63 -5.53
C ASN A 173 -13.64 3.56 -6.62
N GLU A 174 -14.76 2.83 -6.61
CA GLU A 174 -15.12 1.90 -7.67
C GLU A 174 -15.24 2.60 -9.03
N ASP A 175 -15.97 3.72 -9.05
CA ASP A 175 -16.16 4.53 -10.27
C ASP A 175 -14.80 5.02 -10.80
N PHE A 176 -13.89 5.43 -9.92
CA PHE A 176 -12.54 5.81 -10.29
C PHE A 176 -11.77 4.63 -10.92
N ILE A 177 -11.78 3.45 -10.26
CA ILE A 177 -11.10 2.26 -10.75
C ILE A 177 -11.66 1.82 -12.11
N GLN A 178 -12.98 1.78 -12.25
CA GLN A 178 -13.63 1.41 -13.52
C GLN A 178 -13.32 2.40 -14.64
N ASN A 179 -13.38 3.69 -14.37
CA ASN A 179 -13.10 4.73 -15.37
C ASN A 179 -11.63 4.74 -15.81
N LEU A 180 -10.69 4.45 -14.89
CA LEU A 180 -9.27 4.53 -15.18
C LEU A 180 -8.70 3.23 -15.71
N TYR A 181 -9.15 2.08 -15.21
CA TYR A 181 -8.56 0.77 -15.49
C TYR A 181 -9.51 -0.21 -16.18
N GLU A 182 -10.77 0.14 -16.39
CA GLU A 182 -11.78 -0.68 -17.07
C GLU A 182 -12.07 -2.03 -16.39
N VAL A 183 -11.83 -2.10 -15.07
CA VAL A 183 -12.09 -3.27 -14.22
C VAL A 183 -12.87 -2.89 -12.98
N SER A 184 -13.55 -3.88 -12.36
CA SER A 184 -14.20 -3.72 -11.07
C SER A 184 -13.30 -4.26 -9.96
N ALA A 185 -13.25 -3.56 -8.83
CA ALA A 185 -12.60 -4.05 -7.61
C ALA A 185 -13.48 -5.03 -6.84
N LYS A 186 -14.78 -5.10 -7.14
CA LYS A 186 -15.71 -6.01 -6.46
C LYS A 186 -15.32 -7.47 -6.71
N PRO A 187 -15.45 -8.33 -5.71
CA PRO A 187 -16.06 -8.12 -4.39
C PRO A 187 -15.08 -7.69 -3.30
N PHE A 188 -13.80 -7.40 -3.61
CA PHE A 188 -12.72 -7.23 -2.66
C PHE A 188 -12.58 -5.78 -2.20
N TYR A 189 -12.58 -5.58 -0.87
CA TYR A 189 -12.22 -4.31 -0.27
C TYR A 189 -11.38 -4.52 0.98
N ARG A 190 -10.52 -3.57 1.28
CA ARG A 190 -9.77 -3.51 2.53
C ARG A 190 -10.18 -2.25 3.28
N PRO A 191 -10.77 -2.39 4.49
CA PRO A 191 -11.12 -1.23 5.27
C PRO A 191 -9.86 -0.53 5.77
N PRO A 192 -9.78 0.82 5.74
CA PRO A 192 -8.68 1.57 6.31
C PRO A 192 -8.34 1.13 7.74
N PHE A 193 -7.03 1.09 8.06
CA PHE A 193 -6.49 0.63 9.35
C PHE A 193 -6.83 -0.83 9.72
N GLY A 194 -7.43 -1.61 8.82
CA GLY A 194 -8.01 -2.91 9.14
C GLY A 194 -9.25 -2.85 10.03
N TYR A 195 -9.82 -1.72 10.23
CA TYR A 195 -10.93 -1.48 11.16
C TYR A 195 -12.28 -1.88 10.54
N ILE A 196 -12.83 -2.98 11.06
CA ILE A 196 -14.08 -3.54 10.56
C ILE A 196 -15.00 -3.95 11.71
N ASN A 197 -16.32 -3.77 11.50
CA ASN A 197 -17.38 -4.27 12.37
C ASN A 197 -18.58 -4.74 11.53
N GLY A 198 -19.67 -5.17 12.17
CA GLY A 198 -20.89 -5.63 11.48
C GLY A 198 -21.47 -4.54 10.57
N HIS A 199 -21.57 -3.32 11.08
CA HIS A 199 -22.12 -2.17 10.32
C HIS A 199 -21.33 -1.91 9.02
N VAL A 200 -19.99 -1.91 9.07
CA VAL A 200 -19.15 -1.72 7.88
C VAL A 200 -19.35 -2.86 6.88
N ARG A 201 -19.41 -4.12 7.35
CA ARG A 201 -19.63 -5.29 6.48
C ARG A 201 -20.98 -5.22 5.78
N ASP A 202 -22.04 -4.90 6.51
CA ASP A 202 -23.40 -4.86 5.98
C ASP A 202 -23.55 -3.73 4.96
N ALA A 203 -23.01 -2.54 5.26
CA ALA A 203 -23.01 -1.41 4.35
C ALA A 203 -22.26 -1.68 3.05
N ALA A 204 -21.08 -2.30 3.14
CA ALA A 204 -20.26 -2.68 1.99
C ALA A 204 -20.91 -3.78 1.16
N ALA A 205 -21.46 -4.82 1.81
CA ALA A 205 -22.12 -5.94 1.13
C ALA A 205 -23.34 -5.50 0.33
N ALA A 206 -24.09 -4.51 0.83
CA ALA A 206 -25.28 -3.98 0.15
C ALA A 206 -24.98 -3.39 -1.24
N ILE A 207 -23.71 -3.01 -1.51
CA ILE A 207 -23.26 -2.48 -2.81
C ILE A 207 -22.28 -3.43 -3.53
N GLY A 208 -22.21 -4.69 -3.11
CA GLY A 208 -21.46 -5.75 -3.79
C GLY A 208 -20.03 -6.00 -3.26
N TYR A 209 -19.60 -5.33 -2.20
CA TYR A 209 -18.32 -5.60 -1.54
C TYR A 209 -18.50 -6.63 -0.42
N THR A 210 -18.48 -7.90 -0.79
CA THR A 210 -18.76 -9.02 0.12
C THR A 210 -17.53 -9.72 0.67
N ALA A 211 -16.34 -9.32 0.22
CA ALA A 211 -15.06 -9.93 0.56
C ALA A 211 -14.13 -8.92 1.25
N PRO A 212 -14.35 -8.59 2.54
CA PRO A 212 -13.41 -7.81 3.30
C PRO A 212 -12.07 -8.57 3.40
N THR A 213 -11.00 -7.94 2.94
CA THR A 213 -9.67 -8.55 2.90
C THR A 213 -8.77 -7.82 3.89
N LEU A 214 -8.28 -8.54 4.89
CA LEU A 214 -7.28 -8.08 5.83
C LEU A 214 -5.93 -8.72 5.47
N TRP A 215 -5.08 -8.96 6.45
CA TRP A 215 -3.76 -9.56 6.25
C TRP A 215 -3.41 -10.52 7.38
N TYR A 216 -2.52 -11.45 7.09
CA TYR A 216 -1.91 -12.35 8.04
C TYR A 216 -0.63 -11.75 8.64
N GLY A 217 0.18 -11.10 7.82
CA GLY A 217 1.43 -10.46 8.17
C GLY A 217 1.64 -9.15 7.43
N SER A 218 2.52 -8.29 7.92
CA SER A 218 2.83 -6.98 7.35
C SER A 218 4.33 -6.77 7.22
N LEU A 219 4.76 -6.04 6.20
CA LEU A 219 6.14 -5.56 6.06
C LEU A 219 6.48 -4.43 7.03
N SER A 220 5.48 -3.97 7.83
CA SER A 220 5.62 -2.90 8.83
C SER A 220 6.10 -1.56 8.22
N ASP A 221 5.81 -1.34 6.96
CA ASP A 221 6.26 -0.23 6.13
C ASP A 221 5.32 1.00 6.15
N SER A 222 4.39 1.04 7.10
CA SER A 222 3.64 2.27 7.44
C SER A 222 4.54 3.42 7.96
N SER A 223 5.84 3.15 8.12
CA SER A 223 6.90 4.11 8.39
C SER A 223 8.12 3.81 7.52
N VAL A 224 9.00 4.80 7.36
CA VAL A 224 10.22 4.60 6.55
C VAL A 224 11.12 3.56 7.21
N LEU A 225 11.38 2.47 6.50
CA LEU A 225 12.25 1.37 6.90
C LEU A 225 13.45 1.28 5.97
N THR A 226 14.54 0.66 6.47
CA THR A 226 15.66 0.27 5.61
C THR A 226 15.30 -0.98 4.80
N SER A 227 15.99 -1.19 3.67
CA SER A 227 15.80 -2.41 2.85
C SER A 227 16.00 -3.69 3.66
N ASP A 228 17.01 -3.72 4.56
CA ASP A 228 17.29 -4.89 5.40
C ASP A 228 16.14 -5.19 6.38
N GLN A 229 15.49 -4.16 6.93
CA GLN A 229 14.32 -4.33 7.79
C GLN A 229 13.13 -4.89 7.01
N ILE A 230 12.88 -4.40 5.79
CA ILE A 230 11.82 -4.93 4.92
C ILE A 230 12.08 -6.39 4.58
N VAL A 231 13.33 -6.75 4.22
CA VAL A 231 13.73 -8.14 3.96
C VAL A 231 13.54 -9.03 5.19
N GLN A 232 13.88 -8.52 6.38
CA GLN A 232 13.66 -9.25 7.63
C GLN A 232 12.18 -9.54 7.89
N PHE A 233 11.30 -8.54 7.73
CA PHE A 233 9.85 -8.73 7.86
C PHE A 233 9.32 -9.66 6.78
N GLY A 234 9.77 -9.51 5.53
CA GLY A 234 9.44 -10.43 4.46
C GLY A 234 9.80 -11.88 4.79
N GLY A 235 11.03 -12.12 5.30
CA GLY A 235 11.47 -13.44 5.75
C GLY A 235 10.62 -14.02 6.90
N GLN A 236 10.03 -13.17 7.73
CA GLN A 236 9.14 -13.60 8.81
C GLN A 236 7.74 -13.99 8.31
N TRP A 237 7.20 -13.27 7.36
CA TRP A 237 5.78 -13.36 7.01
C TRP A 237 5.51 -14.06 5.68
N PHE A 238 6.44 -14.02 4.72
CA PHE A 238 6.24 -14.66 3.43
C PHE A 238 6.20 -16.18 3.58
N GLY A 239 5.10 -16.77 3.16
CA GLY A 239 4.87 -18.20 3.23
C GLY A 239 3.61 -18.62 2.52
N ALA A 240 3.50 -19.92 2.19
CA ALA A 240 2.35 -20.46 1.50
C ALA A 240 1.05 -20.26 2.29
N GLY A 241 -0.03 -19.89 1.60
CA GLY A 241 -1.36 -19.69 2.17
C GLY A 241 -1.61 -18.34 2.82
N ARG A 242 -0.62 -17.44 2.83
CA ARG A 242 -0.69 -16.19 3.58
C ARG A 242 -1.01 -14.98 2.69
N ASP A 243 -1.74 -14.02 3.25
CA ASP A 243 -1.89 -12.67 2.71
C ASP A 243 -0.91 -11.77 3.46
N VAL A 244 0.06 -11.20 2.77
CA VAL A 244 1.06 -10.29 3.32
C VAL A 244 0.89 -8.93 2.68
N PHE A 245 0.83 -7.90 3.51
CA PHE A 245 0.51 -6.56 3.09
C PHE A 245 1.72 -5.61 3.21
N ALA A 246 1.80 -4.68 2.28
CA ALA A 246 2.69 -3.53 2.25
C ALA A 246 1.87 -2.24 2.10
N THR A 247 2.34 -1.12 2.64
CA THR A 247 1.70 0.21 2.55
C THR A 247 2.43 1.16 1.61
#